data_4dea9bd0810e4783ac347d351f5cb397
#
_entry.id   4dea9bd0810e4783ac347d351f5cb397
#
_cell.length_a   1.000
_cell.length_b   1.000
_cell.length_c   1.000
_cell.angle_alpha   90.00
_cell.angle_beta   90.00
_cell.angle_gamma   90.00
#
_symmetry.space_group_name_H-M   'P 1'
#
loop_
_entity.id
_entity.type
_entity.pdbx_description
1 polymer ?
#
loop_
_entity_poly.entity_id
_entity_poly.type
_entity_poly.pdbx_seq_one_letter_code
_entity_poly.pdbx_strand_id
1 'polypeptide(L)'
;MTSIGNIYKIICNLDNSICYIGSTFNTLYKRFEEHKNQYKNNNGEYSIHKYFNKYGIDNFKIELIKSYNVIRTHQKDYKHLYVYETLWINKTKNCVNKIVSFNPLKKERHKQYNDNHKEEIAEQKKQYYESNKKEILEKQKQKFNCECGSRLRLSDKAKHFKTIKHIKFLENK
;
A
#
# COMPACT_ATOMS: atom_id res chain seq x y z
N MET A 1 -4.66 -19.91 -2.39
CA MET A 1 -3.56 -20.59 -1.69
C MET A 1 -3.56 -20.19 -0.21
N THR A 2 -3.11 -21.10 0.68
CA THR A 2 -3.00 -20.81 2.10
C THR A 2 -1.55 -20.41 2.43
N SER A 3 -1.37 -19.41 3.29
CA SER A 3 -0.06 -18.92 3.75
C SER A 3 -0.10 -18.66 5.24
N ILE A 4 1.05 -18.85 5.92
CA ILE A 4 1.18 -18.48 7.32
C ILE A 4 1.47 -16.98 7.41
N GLY A 5 0.58 -16.25 8.07
CA GLY A 5 0.75 -14.84 8.38
C GLY A 5 1.03 -14.65 9.87
N ASN A 6 2.01 -13.81 10.18
CA ASN A 6 2.47 -13.55 11.55
C ASN A 6 1.98 -12.18 12.02
N ILE A 7 1.40 -12.14 13.20
CA ILE A 7 1.16 -10.89 13.94
C ILE A 7 2.29 -10.75 14.94
N TYR A 8 2.92 -9.60 14.93
CA TYR A 8 4.08 -9.30 15.76
C TYR A 8 3.88 -7.99 16.53
N LYS A 9 4.69 -7.80 17.55
CA LYS A 9 4.86 -6.52 18.23
C LYS A 9 6.32 -6.05 18.15
N ILE A 10 6.52 -4.75 18.08
CA ILE A 10 7.81 -4.10 18.30
C ILE A 10 7.71 -3.37 19.63
N ILE A 11 8.62 -3.66 20.55
CA ILE A 11 8.66 -3.10 21.90
C ILE A 11 10.00 -2.46 22.17
N CYS A 12 9.99 -1.44 23.03
CA CYS A 12 11.20 -0.76 23.50
C CYS A 12 11.70 -1.47 24.75
N ASN A 13 13.00 -1.77 24.82
CA ASN A 13 13.62 -2.36 25.99
C ASN A 13 13.77 -1.36 27.16
N LEU A 14 13.75 -0.04 26.85
CA LEU A 14 13.90 1.02 27.85
C LEU A 14 12.55 1.56 28.36
N ASP A 15 11.44 1.28 27.63
CA ASP A 15 10.10 1.77 27.98
C ASP A 15 9.05 0.75 27.54
N ASN A 16 8.60 -0.04 28.48
CA ASN A 16 7.61 -1.12 28.26
C ASN A 16 6.21 -0.61 27.85
N SER A 17 5.94 0.69 27.96
CA SER A 17 4.68 1.28 27.51
C SER A 17 4.61 1.42 25.98
N ILE A 18 5.74 1.30 25.29
CA ILE A 18 5.83 1.45 23.85
C ILE A 18 5.65 0.09 23.20
N CYS A 19 4.50 -0.09 22.56
CA CYS A 19 4.16 -1.30 21.83
C CYS A 19 3.55 -0.94 20.48
N TYR A 20 4.17 -1.39 19.38
CA TYR A 20 3.63 -1.29 18.03
C TYR A 20 3.24 -2.69 17.54
N ILE A 21 2.04 -2.83 17.00
CA ILE A 21 1.53 -4.08 16.41
C ILE A 21 1.65 -4.01 14.90
N GLY A 22 2.06 -5.10 14.28
CA GLY A 22 2.10 -5.22 12.83
C GLY A 22 1.88 -6.65 12.36
N SER A 23 1.81 -6.82 11.05
CA SER A 23 1.64 -8.12 10.43
C SER A 23 2.59 -8.33 9.26
N THR A 24 2.92 -9.60 8.97
CA THR A 24 3.81 -9.95 7.86
C THR A 24 3.62 -11.39 7.41
N PHE A 25 3.87 -11.66 6.13
CA PHE A 25 4.08 -13.01 5.60
C PHE A 25 5.56 -13.39 5.53
N ASN A 26 6.45 -12.44 5.84
CA ASN A 26 7.89 -12.69 5.94
C ASN A 26 8.27 -13.21 7.35
N THR A 27 9.53 -13.62 7.50
CA THR A 27 10.12 -13.87 8.83
C THR A 27 10.15 -12.57 9.63
N LEU A 28 10.10 -12.67 10.96
CA LEU A 28 10.16 -11.49 11.84
C LEU A 28 11.46 -10.72 11.66
N TYR A 29 12.58 -11.42 11.50
CA TYR A 29 13.88 -10.82 11.23
C TYR A 29 13.84 -9.93 9.98
N LYS A 30 13.40 -10.49 8.84
CA LYS A 30 13.27 -9.72 7.59
C LYS A 30 12.35 -8.52 7.74
N ARG A 31 11.21 -8.69 8.43
CA ARG A 31 10.27 -7.60 8.67
C ARG A 31 10.86 -6.50 9.55
N PHE A 32 11.65 -6.85 10.55
CA PHE A 32 12.29 -5.85 11.40
C PHE A 32 13.38 -5.08 10.65
N GLU A 33 14.17 -5.74 9.81
CA GLU A 33 15.13 -5.07 8.92
C GLU A 33 14.42 -4.13 7.92
N GLU A 34 13.24 -4.53 7.40
CA GLU A 34 12.43 -3.63 6.58
C GLU A 34 12.04 -2.35 7.35
N HIS A 35 11.61 -2.47 8.62
CA HIS A 35 11.32 -1.31 9.47
C HIS A 35 12.54 -0.41 9.69
N LYS A 36 13.70 -1.00 9.96
CA LYS A 36 14.96 -0.26 10.14
C LYS A 36 15.36 0.49 8.87
N ASN A 37 15.25 -0.17 7.71
CA ASN A 37 15.57 0.45 6.42
C ASN A 37 14.60 1.57 6.06
N GLN A 38 13.31 1.38 6.30
CA GLN A 38 12.28 2.42 6.09
C GLN A 38 12.52 3.64 6.98
N TYR A 39 12.91 3.42 8.24
CA TYR A 39 13.29 4.48 9.15
C TYR A 39 14.54 5.24 8.68
N LYS A 40 15.63 4.54 8.33
CA LYS A 40 16.89 5.15 7.86
C LYS A 40 16.71 5.97 6.57
N ASN A 41 15.86 5.49 5.67
CA ASN A 41 15.62 6.13 4.37
C ASN A 41 14.49 7.17 4.39
N ASN A 42 13.92 7.51 5.55
CA ASN A 42 12.74 8.37 5.69
C ASN A 42 11.55 7.93 4.81
N ASN A 43 11.49 6.67 4.44
CA ASN A 43 10.43 6.09 3.61
C ASN A 43 9.24 5.69 4.48
N GLY A 44 8.31 6.63 4.67
CA GLY A 44 7.05 6.42 5.38
C GLY A 44 7.10 6.80 6.86
N GLU A 45 6.03 7.44 7.32
CA GLU A 45 5.84 7.81 8.72
C GLU A 45 5.10 6.72 9.49
N TYR A 46 5.80 5.67 9.89
CA TYR A 46 5.23 4.73 10.85
C TYR A 46 5.19 5.35 12.25
N SER A 47 4.11 5.10 12.98
CA SER A 47 3.94 5.65 14.35
C SER A 47 5.04 5.25 15.33
N ILE A 48 5.77 4.17 15.05
CA ILE A 48 6.91 3.71 15.83
C ILE A 48 8.19 4.54 15.58
N HIS A 49 8.35 5.18 14.40
CA HIS A 49 9.59 5.87 14.02
C HIS A 49 9.93 7.04 14.96
N LYS A 50 8.93 7.76 15.47
CA LYS A 50 9.17 8.81 16.48
C LYS A 50 9.83 8.29 17.76
N TYR A 51 9.56 7.02 18.11
CA TYR A 51 10.18 6.38 19.26
C TYR A 51 11.57 5.84 18.95
N PHE A 52 11.84 5.41 17.70
CA PHE A 52 13.19 5.11 17.24
C PHE A 52 14.09 6.35 17.33
N ASN A 53 13.57 7.56 17.00
CA ASN A 53 14.29 8.82 17.18
C ASN A 53 14.58 9.11 18.67
N LYS A 54 13.62 8.82 19.55
CA LYS A 54 13.73 9.17 20.98
C LYS A 54 14.66 8.23 21.76
N TYR A 55 14.60 6.94 21.48
CA TYR A 55 15.25 5.92 22.29
C TYR A 55 16.40 5.20 21.57
N GLY A 56 16.63 5.47 20.29
CA GLY A 56 17.56 4.71 19.44
C GLY A 56 16.96 3.38 18.97
N ILE A 57 17.13 3.05 17.70
CA ILE A 57 16.51 1.88 17.08
C ILE A 57 17.03 0.56 17.67
N ASP A 58 18.26 0.53 18.18
CA ASP A 58 18.89 -0.66 18.74
C ASP A 58 18.29 -1.07 20.11
N ASN A 59 17.51 -0.18 20.72
CA ASN A 59 16.76 -0.47 21.94
C ASN A 59 15.37 -1.07 21.67
N PHE A 60 15.11 -1.48 20.44
CA PHE A 60 13.84 -2.12 20.05
C PHE A 60 14.06 -3.56 19.61
N LYS A 61 13.07 -4.39 19.92
CA LYS A 61 13.01 -5.79 19.47
C LYS A 61 11.65 -6.12 18.89
N ILE A 62 11.63 -7.09 17.98
CA ILE A 62 10.41 -7.64 17.43
C ILE A 62 10.11 -8.99 18.06
N GLU A 63 8.86 -9.22 18.44
CA GLU A 63 8.39 -10.46 19.03
C GLU A 63 7.13 -10.96 18.33
N LEU A 64 7.05 -12.29 18.14
CA LEU A 64 5.84 -12.93 17.62
C LEU A 64 4.73 -12.86 18.68
N ILE A 65 3.53 -12.44 18.25
CA ILE A 65 2.32 -12.59 19.05
C ILE A 65 1.62 -13.88 18.68
N LYS A 66 1.31 -14.08 17.40
CA LYS A 66 0.60 -15.26 16.92
C LYS A 66 0.74 -15.43 15.41
N SER A 67 0.76 -16.71 14.97
CA SER A 67 0.68 -17.06 13.56
C SER A 67 -0.73 -17.52 13.20
N TYR A 68 -1.17 -17.21 11.98
CA TYR A 68 -2.48 -17.58 11.44
C TYR A 68 -2.34 -18.20 10.05
N ASN A 69 -3.13 -19.22 9.78
CA ASN A 69 -3.32 -19.73 8.43
C ASN A 69 -4.30 -18.80 7.70
N VAL A 70 -3.84 -18.16 6.64
CA VAL A 70 -4.59 -17.11 5.93
C VAL A 70 -4.78 -17.53 4.48
N ILE A 71 -6.01 -17.41 3.97
CA ILE A 71 -6.31 -17.63 2.56
C ILE A 71 -5.92 -16.36 1.80
N ARG A 72 -5.16 -16.54 0.70
CA ARG A 72 -4.73 -15.45 -0.19
C ARG A 72 -5.14 -15.76 -1.62
N THR A 73 -5.65 -14.76 -2.32
CA THR A 73 -5.97 -14.85 -3.76
C THR A 73 -4.72 -14.66 -4.63
N HIS A 74 -3.77 -13.82 -4.16
CA HIS A 74 -2.49 -13.56 -4.82
C HIS A 74 -1.44 -13.11 -3.77
N GLN A 75 -0.16 -13.00 -4.18
CA GLN A 75 0.96 -12.69 -3.28
C GLN A 75 0.82 -11.37 -2.49
N LYS A 76 0.14 -10.36 -3.04
CA LYS A 76 -0.09 -9.06 -2.39
C LYS A 76 -1.41 -8.98 -1.63
N ASP A 77 -2.10 -10.10 -1.42
CA ASP A 77 -3.34 -10.15 -0.67
C ASP A 77 -3.07 -10.27 0.84
N TYR A 78 -3.18 -9.14 1.52
CA TYR A 78 -3.02 -9.01 2.97
C TYR A 78 -4.36 -8.84 3.71
N LYS A 79 -5.48 -8.83 3.00
CA LYS A 79 -6.78 -8.42 3.54
C LYS A 79 -7.16 -9.16 4.82
N HIS A 80 -7.06 -10.48 4.82
CA HIS A 80 -7.39 -11.30 5.98
C HIS A 80 -6.38 -11.11 7.12
N LEU A 81 -5.10 -10.95 6.80
CA LEU A 81 -4.07 -10.71 7.81
C LEU A 81 -4.25 -9.36 8.50
N TYR A 82 -4.66 -8.32 7.78
CA TYR A 82 -4.97 -7.00 8.34
C TYR A 82 -6.17 -7.02 9.30
N VAL A 83 -7.12 -7.94 9.12
CA VAL A 83 -8.21 -8.14 10.09
C VAL A 83 -7.64 -8.60 11.43
N TYR A 84 -6.77 -9.62 11.42
CA TYR A 84 -6.12 -10.10 12.65
C TYR A 84 -5.22 -9.04 13.29
N GLU A 85 -4.46 -8.28 12.50
CA GLU A 85 -3.67 -7.15 13.00
C GLU A 85 -4.55 -6.14 13.72
N THR A 86 -5.67 -5.74 13.12
CA THR A 86 -6.62 -4.80 13.71
C THR A 86 -7.22 -5.32 15.02
N LEU A 87 -7.56 -6.61 15.08
CA LEU A 87 -8.04 -7.24 16.31
C LEU A 87 -7.00 -7.16 17.44
N TRP A 88 -5.72 -7.40 17.12
CA TRP A 88 -4.65 -7.31 18.09
C TRP A 88 -4.35 -5.86 18.51
N ILE A 89 -4.41 -4.89 17.59
CA ILE A 89 -4.30 -3.46 17.92
C ILE A 89 -5.40 -3.08 18.93
N ASN A 90 -6.66 -3.45 18.67
CA ASN A 90 -7.79 -3.13 19.54
C ASN A 90 -7.72 -3.86 20.91
N LYS A 91 -7.13 -5.04 20.96
CA LYS A 91 -6.96 -5.82 22.20
C LYS A 91 -5.80 -5.33 23.07
N THR A 92 -4.80 -4.67 22.46
CA THR A 92 -3.58 -4.25 23.15
C THR A 92 -3.74 -2.85 23.72
N LYS A 93 -3.72 -2.74 25.04
CA LYS A 93 -3.67 -1.44 25.71
C LYS A 93 -2.33 -0.74 25.40
N ASN A 94 -2.37 0.57 25.28
CA ASN A 94 -1.17 1.43 25.04
C ASN A 94 -0.43 1.13 23.72
N CYS A 95 -1.16 0.65 22.70
CA CYS A 95 -0.60 0.48 21.37
C CYS A 95 -0.31 1.84 20.71
N VAL A 96 0.91 2.01 20.16
CA VAL A 96 1.30 3.26 19.50
C VAL A 96 0.82 3.36 18.04
N ASN A 97 0.10 2.38 17.55
CA ASN A 97 -0.49 2.41 16.21
C ASN A 97 -1.50 3.58 16.10
N LYS A 98 -1.29 4.47 15.12
CA LYS A 98 -2.23 5.58 14.85
C LYS A 98 -3.42 5.14 13.99
N ILE A 99 -3.24 4.12 13.17
CA ILE A 99 -4.20 3.69 12.17
C ILE A 99 -4.40 2.18 12.30
N VAL A 100 -5.63 1.72 12.23
CA VAL A 100 -5.96 0.31 12.11
C VAL A 100 -5.82 -0.14 10.66
N SER A 101 -5.24 -1.31 10.44
CA SER A 101 -4.93 -1.82 9.10
C SER A 101 -6.18 -2.23 8.32
N PHE A 102 -7.24 -2.62 9.01
CA PHE A 102 -8.53 -2.98 8.42
C PHE A 102 -9.67 -2.17 9.03
N ASN A 103 -10.45 -1.53 8.16
CA ASN A 103 -11.68 -0.84 8.56
C ASN A 103 -12.81 -1.28 7.62
N PRO A 104 -13.77 -2.06 8.09
CA PRO A 104 -14.86 -2.58 7.27
C PRO A 104 -15.73 -1.47 6.66
N LEU A 105 -15.91 -0.37 7.38
CA LEU A 105 -16.74 0.76 6.97
C LEU A 105 -16.01 1.78 6.06
N LYS A 106 -14.75 1.52 5.69
CA LYS A 106 -13.97 2.47 4.87
C LYS A 106 -14.62 2.76 3.52
N LYS A 107 -15.20 1.73 2.88
CA LYS A 107 -15.86 1.88 1.58
C LYS A 107 -17.14 2.69 1.68
N GLU A 108 -17.98 2.40 2.69
CA GLU A 108 -19.22 3.13 2.92
C GLU A 108 -18.94 4.60 3.25
N ARG A 109 -18.02 4.88 4.16
CA ARG A 109 -17.62 6.25 4.49
C ARG A 109 -17.06 7.00 3.29
N HIS A 110 -16.24 6.34 2.46
CA HIS A 110 -15.71 6.96 1.24
C HIS A 110 -16.82 7.24 0.23
N LYS A 111 -17.79 6.33 0.09
CA LYS A 111 -18.96 6.54 -0.75
C LYS A 111 -19.77 7.72 -0.25
N GLN A 112 -20.14 7.74 1.05
CA GLN A 112 -20.88 8.85 1.65
C GLN A 112 -20.15 10.19 1.50
N TYR A 113 -18.82 10.20 1.71
CA TYR A 113 -18.02 11.41 1.49
C TYR A 113 -18.12 11.90 0.05
N ASN A 114 -17.95 11.00 -0.93
CA ASN A 114 -18.03 11.34 -2.35
C ASN A 114 -19.45 11.80 -2.75
N ASP A 115 -20.49 11.18 -2.19
CA ASP A 115 -21.88 11.56 -2.46
C ASP A 115 -22.19 12.94 -1.88
N ASN A 116 -21.74 13.23 -0.65
CA ASN A 116 -21.94 14.52 0.02
C ASN A 116 -21.12 15.66 -0.60
N HIS A 117 -19.97 15.37 -1.23
CA HIS A 117 -19.07 16.39 -1.82
C HIS A 117 -19.02 16.28 -3.35
N LYS A 118 -20.05 15.68 -3.95
CA LYS A 118 -20.06 15.41 -5.41
C LYS A 118 -19.86 16.67 -6.26
N GLU A 119 -20.54 17.75 -5.91
CA GLU A 119 -20.47 19.01 -6.63
C GLU A 119 -19.11 19.68 -6.46
N GLU A 120 -18.59 19.71 -5.24
CA GLU A 120 -17.26 20.24 -4.94
C GLU A 120 -16.15 19.48 -5.69
N ILE A 121 -16.22 18.15 -5.66
CA ILE A 121 -15.28 17.29 -6.38
C ILE A 121 -15.38 17.51 -7.90
N ALA A 122 -16.57 17.70 -8.42
CA ALA A 122 -16.78 18.00 -9.85
C ALA A 122 -16.18 19.35 -10.24
N GLU A 123 -16.37 20.38 -9.42
CA GLU A 123 -15.80 21.70 -9.66
C GLU A 123 -14.27 21.69 -9.57
N GLN A 124 -13.69 21.04 -8.56
CA GLN A 124 -12.23 20.86 -8.45
C GLN A 124 -11.63 20.15 -9.68
N LYS A 125 -12.30 19.10 -10.18
CA LYS A 125 -11.87 18.39 -11.40
C LYS A 125 -11.95 19.28 -12.63
N LYS A 126 -12.99 20.11 -12.73
CA LYS A 126 -13.15 21.06 -13.84
C LYS A 126 -12.04 22.11 -13.80
N GLN A 127 -11.78 22.71 -12.65
CA GLN A 127 -10.70 23.68 -12.46
C GLN A 127 -9.33 23.06 -12.78
N TYR A 128 -9.07 21.84 -12.29
CA TYR A 128 -7.84 21.12 -12.63
C TYR A 128 -7.71 20.89 -14.14
N TYR A 129 -8.79 20.45 -14.80
CA TYR A 129 -8.79 20.23 -16.24
C TYR A 129 -8.52 21.54 -17.01
N GLU A 130 -9.21 22.62 -16.68
CA GLU A 130 -9.02 23.91 -17.36
C GLU A 130 -7.59 24.46 -17.15
N SER A 131 -7.05 24.37 -15.94
CA SER A 131 -5.69 24.80 -15.63
C SER A 131 -4.62 23.99 -16.36
N ASN A 132 -4.86 22.70 -16.61
CA ASN A 132 -3.88 21.79 -17.22
C ASN A 132 -4.25 21.38 -18.65
N LYS A 133 -5.27 22.00 -19.25
CA LYS A 133 -5.85 21.60 -20.54
C LYS A 133 -4.82 21.47 -21.66
N LYS A 134 -3.93 22.45 -21.79
CA LYS A 134 -2.88 22.43 -22.82
C LYS A 134 -1.99 21.19 -22.68
N GLU A 135 -1.47 20.95 -21.50
CA GLU A 135 -0.59 19.81 -21.21
C GLU A 135 -1.31 18.45 -21.43
N ILE A 136 -2.56 18.35 -20.97
CA ILE A 136 -3.39 17.17 -21.18
C ILE A 136 -3.59 16.88 -22.66
N LEU A 137 -3.95 17.92 -23.46
CA LEU A 137 -4.14 17.78 -24.90
C LEU A 137 -2.84 17.44 -25.63
N GLU A 138 -1.70 18.00 -25.24
CA GLU A 138 -0.40 17.68 -25.81
C GLU A 138 -0.01 16.22 -25.51
N LYS A 139 -0.18 15.75 -24.29
CA LYS A 139 0.03 14.35 -23.93
C LYS A 139 -0.88 13.40 -24.72
N GLN A 140 -2.14 13.79 -24.95
CA GLN A 140 -3.07 12.98 -25.75
C GLN A 140 -2.71 12.92 -27.24
N LYS A 141 -2.04 13.94 -27.79
CA LYS A 141 -1.58 13.95 -29.19
C LYS A 141 -0.34 13.07 -29.40
N GLN A 142 0.41 12.73 -28.37
CA GLN A 142 1.60 11.92 -28.50
C GLN A 142 1.27 10.56 -29.08
N LYS A 143 1.97 10.18 -30.16
CA LYS A 143 1.81 8.89 -30.85
C LYS A 143 2.97 7.98 -30.53
N PHE A 144 2.66 6.69 -30.48
CA PHE A 144 3.62 5.60 -30.35
C PHE A 144 3.51 4.70 -31.59
N ASN A 145 4.65 4.46 -32.25
CA ASN A 145 4.74 3.52 -33.35
C ASN A 145 5.28 2.20 -32.79
N CYS A 146 4.52 1.12 -32.92
CA CYS A 146 4.92 -0.20 -32.47
C CYS A 146 5.57 -0.96 -33.61
N GLU A 147 6.56 -1.81 -33.28
CA GLU A 147 7.24 -2.71 -34.25
C GLU A 147 6.25 -3.62 -35.02
N CYS A 148 5.11 -3.94 -34.43
CA CYS A 148 4.04 -4.70 -35.11
C CYS A 148 3.28 -3.89 -36.19
N GLY A 149 3.76 -2.67 -36.55
CA GLY A 149 3.15 -1.79 -37.56
C GLY A 149 1.97 -0.97 -37.06
N SER A 150 1.59 -1.06 -35.78
CA SER A 150 0.48 -0.28 -35.24
C SER A 150 0.92 1.11 -34.79
N ARG A 151 0.15 2.15 -35.17
CA ARG A 151 0.33 3.53 -34.69
C ARG A 151 -0.84 3.89 -33.77
N LEU A 152 -0.56 4.23 -32.52
CA LEU A 152 -1.55 4.46 -31.47
C LEU A 152 -1.15 5.63 -30.56
N ARG A 153 -2.05 6.06 -29.67
CA ARG A 153 -1.71 7.04 -28.65
C ARG A 153 -0.71 6.45 -27.67
N LEU A 154 0.21 7.26 -27.17
CA LEU A 154 1.18 6.82 -26.17
C LEU A 154 0.51 6.26 -24.92
N SER A 155 -0.64 6.81 -24.51
CA SER A 155 -1.47 6.32 -23.38
C SER A 155 -2.00 4.91 -23.58
N ASP A 156 -2.17 4.46 -24.81
CA ASP A 156 -2.72 3.14 -25.13
C ASP A 156 -1.65 2.06 -25.32
N LYS A 157 -0.37 2.42 -25.19
CA LYS A 157 0.78 1.52 -25.35
C LYS A 157 0.65 0.24 -24.53
N ALA A 158 0.34 0.36 -23.24
CA ALA A 158 0.22 -0.78 -22.34
C ALA A 158 -0.97 -1.70 -22.69
N LYS A 159 -2.07 -1.13 -23.18
CA LYS A 159 -3.23 -1.90 -23.66
C LYS A 159 -2.90 -2.62 -24.97
N HIS A 160 -2.19 -1.92 -25.87
CA HIS A 160 -1.80 -2.49 -27.17
C HIS A 160 -0.93 -3.74 -27.02
N PHE A 161 0.02 -3.76 -26.09
CA PHE A 161 0.88 -4.93 -25.86
C PHE A 161 0.13 -6.21 -25.43
N LYS A 162 -1.11 -6.05 -24.99
CA LYS A 162 -2.02 -7.17 -24.63
C LYS A 162 -2.96 -7.57 -25.78
N THR A 163 -2.88 -6.91 -26.94
CA THR A 163 -3.75 -7.25 -28.08
C THR A 163 -3.24 -8.48 -28.80
N ILE A 164 -4.18 -9.23 -29.35
CA ILE A 164 -3.91 -10.44 -30.15
C ILE A 164 -2.94 -10.13 -31.30
N LYS A 165 -3.10 -8.96 -31.97
CA LYS A 165 -2.22 -8.53 -33.06
C LYS A 165 -0.77 -8.41 -32.60
N HIS A 166 -0.52 -7.80 -31.43
CA HIS A 166 0.84 -7.62 -30.92
C HIS A 166 1.45 -8.94 -30.45
N ILE A 167 0.65 -9.79 -29.79
CA ILE A 167 1.08 -11.11 -29.31
C ILE A 167 1.48 -11.99 -30.50
N LYS A 168 0.62 -12.10 -31.55
CA LYS A 168 0.95 -12.84 -32.76
C LYS A 168 2.19 -12.35 -33.50
N PHE A 169 2.43 -11.03 -33.49
CA PHE A 169 3.67 -10.47 -34.04
C PHE A 169 4.90 -10.93 -33.27
N LEU A 170 4.82 -11.03 -31.94
CA LEU A 170 5.95 -11.53 -31.12
C LEU A 170 6.19 -13.03 -31.29
N GLU A 171 5.14 -13.84 -31.52
CA GLU A 171 5.23 -15.28 -31.76
C GLU A 171 5.83 -15.62 -33.13
N ASN A 172 5.77 -14.69 -34.09
CA ASN A 172 6.28 -14.86 -35.46
C ASN A 172 7.64 -14.18 -35.68
N LYS A 173 8.29 -13.66 -34.65
CA LYS A 173 9.61 -13.01 -34.66
C LYS A 173 10.69 -13.96 -34.15
#